data_cfb5900f64669c74f6dfb879d694d402
#
_entry.id   cfb5900f64669c74f6dfb879d694d402
#
_cell.length_a   1.000
_cell.length_b   1.000
_cell.length_c   1.000
_cell.angle_alpha   90.00
_cell.angle_beta   90.00
_cell.angle_gamma   90.00
#
_symmetry.space_group_name_H-M   'P 1'
#
loop_
_entity.id
_entity.type
_entity.pdbx_description
1 polymer ?
#
loop_
_entity_poly.entity_id
_entity_poly.type
_entity_poly.pdbx_seq_one_letter_code
_entity_poly.pdbx_strand_id
1 'polypeptide(L)' 'MSDFVNSLEKKLSELMEDITCLIPYSKSKEVNLIHEVGNVEFVEYEAECTRIKAKVPRAVSMRLEEFKV' A
#
# COMPACT_ATOMS: atom_id res chain seq x y z
N MET A 1 -6.30 12.32 -28.28
CA MET A 1 -6.09 12.03 -27.81
C MET A 1 -5.75 11.54 -26.88
N SER A 2 -5.87 11.20 -26.67
CA SER A 2 -5.44 10.56 -25.77
C SER A 2 -5.26 11.23 -24.64
N ASP A 3 -5.17 12.25 -24.55
CA ASP A 3 -4.93 12.85 -23.44
C ASP A 3 -6.01 12.96 -22.57
N PHE A 4 -7.11 13.00 -22.92
CA PHE A 4 -8.16 13.13 -22.05
C PHE A 4 -8.23 12.00 -21.18
N VAL A 5 -7.89 10.92 -21.60
CA VAL A 5 -7.97 9.81 -20.79
C VAL A 5 -7.08 9.92 -19.66
N ASN A 6 -6.01 10.58 -19.78
CA ASN A 6 -5.08 10.67 -18.74
C ASN A 6 -5.56 11.33 -17.54
N SER A 7 -6.46 12.22 -17.66
CA SER A 7 -6.88 12.91 -16.46
C SER A 7 -7.54 12.01 -15.49
N LEU A 8 -8.12 10.95 -15.93
CA LEU A 8 -8.74 10.06 -15.01
C LEU A 8 -7.72 9.37 -14.18
N GLU A 9 -6.65 9.02 -14.76
CA GLU A 9 -5.65 8.33 -14.04
C GLU A 9 -5.04 9.19 -13.00
N LYS A 10 -4.95 10.44 -13.25
CA LYS A 10 -4.37 11.31 -12.27
C LYS A 10 -5.21 11.37 -11.05
N LYS A 11 -6.51 11.34 -11.20
CA LYS A 11 -7.33 11.40 -10.05
C LYS A 11 -7.13 10.21 -9.17
N LEU A 12 -6.93 9.08 -9.76
CA LEU A 12 -6.72 7.90 -8.98
C LEU A 12 -5.48 8.02 -8.13
N SER A 13 -4.46 8.60 -8.67
CA SER A 13 -3.25 8.67 -7.90
C SER A 13 -3.42 9.62 -6.73
N GLU A 14 -4.34 10.52 -6.79
CA GLU A 14 -4.54 11.42 -5.68
C GLU A 14 -5.14 10.74 -4.50
N LEU A 15 -5.68 9.56 -4.67
CA LEU A 15 -6.28 8.84 -3.57
C LEU A 15 -5.27 7.96 -2.84
N MET A 16 -4.03 8.04 -3.19
CA MET A 16 -3.02 7.26 -2.49
C MET A 16 -2.83 7.81 -1.08
N GLU A 17 -2.61 6.91 -0.14
CA GLU A 17 -2.43 7.30 1.25
C GLU A 17 -1.16 6.69 1.79
N ASP A 18 -0.48 7.42 2.67
CA ASP A 18 0.68 6.89 3.33
C ASP A 18 0.23 6.09 4.53
N ILE A 19 0.59 4.84 4.60
CA ILE A 19 0.20 4.02 5.73
C ILE A 19 1.42 3.27 6.24
N THR A 20 1.35 2.89 7.50
CA THR A 20 2.37 2.04 8.11
C THR A 20 1.65 0.83 8.64
N CYS A 21 2.10 -0.34 8.26
CA CYS A 21 1.46 -1.57 8.66
C CYS A 21 2.43 -2.51 9.31
N LEU A 22 1.95 -3.27 10.28
CA LEU A 22 2.70 -4.35 10.88
C LEU A 22 2.05 -5.64 10.42
N ILE A 23 2.71 -6.36 9.55
CA ILE A 23 2.14 -7.54 8.94
C ILE A 23 2.91 -8.76 9.39
N PRO A 24 2.24 -9.71 10.04
CA PRO A 24 2.94 -10.91 10.50
C PRO A 24 3.48 -11.70 9.31
N TYR A 25 4.54 -12.44 9.56
CA TYR A 25 5.14 -13.19 8.48
C TYR A 25 4.19 -14.20 7.87
N SER A 26 3.25 -14.68 8.64
CA SER A 26 2.28 -15.62 8.09
C SER A 26 1.33 -14.98 7.09
N LYS A 27 1.32 -13.66 7.03
CA LYS A 27 0.44 -12.96 6.10
C LYS A 27 1.25 -12.31 4.99
N SER A 28 2.22 -13.02 4.47
CA SER A 28 3.07 -12.43 3.45
C SER A 28 2.31 -12.04 2.19
N LYS A 29 1.12 -12.57 1.99
CA LYS A 29 0.33 -12.17 0.84
C LYS A 29 0.04 -10.67 0.88
N GLU A 30 -0.19 -10.13 2.06
CA GLU A 30 -0.47 -8.72 2.17
C GLU A 30 0.76 -7.90 1.83
N VAL A 31 1.92 -8.39 2.20
CA VAL A 31 3.15 -7.71 1.86
C VAL A 31 3.30 -7.66 0.34
N ASN A 32 3.04 -8.78 -0.32
CA ASN A 32 3.15 -8.82 -1.77
C ASN A 32 2.14 -7.87 -2.42
N LEU A 33 0.96 -7.80 -1.86
CA LEU A 33 -0.05 -6.92 -2.41
C LEU A 33 0.42 -5.47 -2.35
N ILE A 34 1.02 -5.08 -1.25
CA ILE A 34 1.51 -3.72 -1.11
C ILE A 34 2.60 -3.45 -2.15
N HIS A 35 3.48 -4.41 -2.36
CA HIS A 35 4.53 -4.23 -3.35
C HIS A 35 3.95 -4.12 -4.75
N GLU A 36 2.87 -4.82 -4.99
CA GLU A 36 2.30 -4.83 -6.31
C GLU A 36 1.50 -3.57 -6.64
N VAL A 37 0.67 -3.14 -5.73
CA VAL A 37 -0.23 -2.04 -6.00
C VAL A 37 0.19 -0.74 -5.35
N GLY A 38 1.13 -0.78 -4.44
CA GLY A 38 1.54 0.41 -3.71
C GLY A 38 2.99 0.76 -3.99
N ASN A 39 3.43 1.83 -3.32
CA ASN A 39 4.78 2.30 -3.47
C ASN A 39 5.43 2.17 -2.11
N VAL A 40 6.24 1.16 -1.92
CA VAL A 40 6.84 0.91 -0.62
C VAL A 40 7.97 1.89 -0.38
N GLU A 41 7.91 2.60 0.74
CA GLU A 41 8.94 3.57 1.06
C GLU A 41 10.04 2.93 1.88
N PHE A 42 9.69 2.09 2.83
CA PHE A 42 10.71 1.34 3.52
C PHE A 42 10.10 0.14 4.21
N VAL A 43 10.93 -0.82 4.52
CA VAL A 43 10.50 -2.06 5.15
C VAL A 43 11.46 -2.33 6.29
N GLU A 44 10.91 -2.68 7.44
CA GLU A 44 11.72 -3.00 8.59
C GLU A 44 11.27 -4.35 9.11
N TYR A 45 12.19 -5.29 9.28
CA TYR A 45 11.84 -6.62 9.72
C TYR A 45 11.97 -6.71 11.23
N GLU A 46 10.87 -7.09 11.87
CA GLU A 46 10.84 -7.25 13.30
C GLU A 46 10.85 -8.73 13.65
N ALA A 47 10.86 -9.04 14.92
CA ALA A 47 10.95 -10.42 15.33
C ALA A 47 9.80 -11.27 14.84
N GLU A 48 8.60 -10.72 14.86
CA GLU A 48 7.43 -11.49 14.50
C GLU A 48 6.65 -10.93 13.34
N CYS A 49 7.03 -9.80 12.84
CA CYS A 49 6.27 -9.18 11.77
C CYS A 49 7.14 -8.26 10.95
N THR A 50 6.58 -7.74 9.88
CA THR A 50 7.28 -6.80 9.02
C THR A 50 6.58 -5.46 9.11
N ARG A 51 7.34 -4.44 9.40
CA ARG A 51 6.78 -3.09 9.42
C ARG A 51 7.04 -2.47 8.06
N ILE A 52 5.98 -2.09 7.38
CA ILE A 52 6.09 -1.55 6.04
C ILE A 52 5.45 -0.19 6.00
N LYS A 53 6.17 0.78 5.47
CA LYS A 53 5.60 2.08 5.23
C LYS A 53 5.48 2.23 3.73
N ALA A 54 4.28 2.47 3.26
CA ALA A 54 4.03 2.51 1.83
C ALA A 54 2.88 3.43 1.51
N LYS A 55 2.82 3.82 0.25
CA LYS A 55 1.76 4.64 -0.25
C LYS A 55 0.87 3.72 -1.07
N VAL A 56 -0.38 3.58 -0.68
CA VAL A 56 -1.28 2.66 -1.36
C VAL A 56 -2.60 3.36 -1.65
N PRO A 57 -3.36 2.88 -2.62
CA PRO A 57 -4.67 3.45 -2.89
C PRO A 57 -5.61 3.20 -1.73
N ARG A 58 -6.62 4.03 -1.62
CA ARG A 58 -7.54 3.94 -0.52
C ARG A 58 -8.16 2.56 -0.39
N ALA A 59 -8.48 1.93 -1.49
CA ALA A 59 -9.07 0.61 -1.45
C ALA A 59 -8.16 -0.38 -0.73
N VAL A 60 -6.87 -0.30 -1.00
CA VAL A 60 -5.92 -1.19 -0.36
C VAL A 60 -5.71 -0.76 1.08
N SER A 61 -5.70 0.54 1.33
CA SER A 61 -5.56 1.04 2.68
C SER A 61 -6.66 0.50 3.57
N MET A 62 -7.89 0.49 3.08
CA MET A 62 -9.00 -0.03 3.85
C MET A 62 -8.85 -1.53 4.08
N ARG A 63 -8.35 -2.23 3.09
CA ARG A 63 -8.16 -3.65 3.21
C ARG A 63 -7.13 -3.99 4.28
N LEU A 64 -6.14 -3.13 4.45
CA LEU A 64 -5.08 -3.38 5.39
C LEU A 64 -5.30 -2.71 6.73
N GLU A 65 -6.50 -2.23 6.97
CA GLU A 65 -6.76 -1.48 8.17
C GLU A 65 -6.44 -2.26 9.43
N GLU A 66 -6.67 -3.53 9.42
CA GLU A 66 -6.41 -4.32 10.62
C GLU A 66 -4.91 -4.41 10.91
N PHE A 67 -4.08 -4.13 9.94
CA PHE A 67 -2.64 -4.18 10.13
C PHE A 67 -2.03 -2.80 10.36
N LYS A 68 -2.80 -1.76 10.22
CA LYS A 68 -2.25 -0.43 10.38
C LYS A 68 -1.85 -0.16 11.81
N VAL A 69 -0.83 0.63 11.98
CA VAL A 69 -0.33 0.98 13.29
C VAL A 69 -0.80 2.34 13.69
#